data_e19161fd69fc0aa169e0e8064a1f8349
#
_entry.id   e19161fd69fc0aa169e0e8064a1f8349
#
_cell.length_a   1.000
_cell.length_b   1.000
_cell.length_c   1.000
_cell.angle_alpha   90.00
_cell.angle_beta   90.00
_cell.angle_gamma   90.00
#
_symmetry.space_group_name_H-M   'P 1'
#
loop_
_entity.id
_entity.type
_entity.pdbx_description
1 polymer ?
#
loop_
_entity_poly.entity_id
_entity_poly.type
_entity_poly.pdbx_seq_one_letter_code
_entity_poly.pdbx_strand_id
1 'polypeptide(L)'
;LRAEDPVFSLEYPLTYPRRALFDDLNTPGGRLRVFLEKFLASARDTEITLPETIFIGVSGLSLFVKRTGIPDGGLAVRDMCREGRLTAEFTLAGSKARLFASQSGVIIYDRESVKADSARLLRSYLRWLAGRLLPAYVLSDAFPEELRDRLKGVSVTDAGTRLGSLSKKNGSAGYRMHLSWRTILLPKKLLRHLVCHEFTHSLAMNHQQEFYANLARLSPDWKILEKELDRAWLALPLWCRGKTPPAKKISKRA
;
A
#
# COMPACT_ATOMS: atom_id res chain seq x y z
N LEU A 1 -11.45 20.93 -31.27
CA LEU A 1 -10.56 20.93 -30.10
C LEU A 1 -9.69 19.71 -30.23
N ARG A 2 -8.44 19.88 -30.66
CA ARG A 2 -7.42 18.83 -30.61
C ARG A 2 -7.04 18.69 -29.14
N ALA A 3 -7.23 17.50 -28.55
CA ALA A 3 -6.65 17.19 -27.27
C ALA A 3 -5.13 17.31 -27.43
N GLU A 4 -4.52 18.25 -26.71
CA GLU A 4 -3.07 18.35 -26.65
C GLU A 4 -2.54 17.07 -25.99
N ASP A 5 -1.54 16.46 -26.63
CA ASP A 5 -0.89 15.28 -26.06
C ASP A 5 -0.35 15.63 -24.66
N PRO A 6 -0.54 14.78 -23.66
CA PRO A 6 -0.10 15.06 -22.32
C PRO A 6 1.43 15.22 -22.29
N VAL A 7 1.89 16.39 -21.87
CA VAL A 7 3.32 16.67 -21.67
C VAL A 7 3.71 16.17 -20.28
N PHE A 8 4.69 15.27 -20.21
CA PHE A 8 5.24 14.78 -18.96
C PHE A 8 6.60 15.43 -18.71
N SER A 9 6.80 15.96 -17.51
CA SER A 9 8.13 16.36 -17.04
C SER A 9 8.72 15.25 -16.19
N LEU A 10 9.95 14.86 -16.50
CA LEU A 10 10.70 13.87 -15.74
C LEU A 10 11.78 14.59 -14.94
N GLU A 11 11.64 14.59 -13.62
CA GLU A 11 12.68 15.06 -12.71
C GLU A 11 13.62 13.91 -12.35
N TYR A 12 14.91 14.09 -12.57
CA TYR A 12 15.93 13.09 -12.25
C TYR A 12 17.17 13.76 -11.64
N PRO A 13 17.95 13.05 -10.80
CA PRO A 13 19.16 13.59 -10.21
C PRO A 13 20.18 14.01 -11.29
N LEU A 14 20.83 15.15 -11.11
CA LEU A 14 21.86 15.67 -12.04
C LEU A 14 23.02 14.68 -12.27
N THR A 15 23.25 13.77 -11.34
CA THR A 15 24.26 12.72 -11.41
C THR A 15 23.85 11.53 -12.29
N TYR A 16 22.59 11.45 -12.69
CA TYR A 16 22.13 10.34 -13.52
C TYR A 16 22.46 10.61 -15.00
N PRO A 17 23.10 9.69 -15.73
CA PRO A 17 23.49 9.92 -17.11
C PRO A 17 22.27 10.08 -18.03
N ARG A 18 22.11 11.24 -18.63
CA ARG A 18 21.01 11.51 -19.59
C ARG A 18 20.89 10.44 -20.67
N ARG A 19 22.03 9.95 -21.16
CA ARG A 19 22.06 8.93 -22.22
C ARG A 19 21.44 7.63 -21.75
N ALA A 20 21.71 7.16 -20.54
CA ALA A 20 21.11 5.95 -19.98
C ALA A 20 19.57 6.07 -19.84
N LEU A 21 19.07 7.26 -19.57
CA LEU A 21 17.63 7.55 -19.48
C LEU A 21 16.96 7.45 -20.86
N PHE A 22 17.59 8.02 -21.89
CA PHE A 22 17.10 7.94 -23.28
C PHE A 22 17.20 6.51 -23.83
N ASP A 23 18.26 5.80 -23.49
CA ASP A 23 18.45 4.40 -23.91
C ASP A 23 17.38 3.51 -23.29
N ASP A 24 17.06 3.69 -22.00
CA ASP A 24 16.00 2.93 -21.32
C ASP A 24 14.58 3.27 -21.86
N LEU A 25 14.34 4.53 -22.23
CA LEU A 25 13.09 4.97 -22.87
C LEU A 25 12.92 4.39 -24.28
N ASN A 26 14.01 4.28 -25.04
CA ASN A 26 13.98 3.82 -26.42
C ASN A 26 14.12 2.30 -26.56
N THR A 27 14.54 1.61 -25.50
CA THR A 27 14.68 0.14 -25.51
C THR A 27 13.31 -0.52 -25.27
N PRO A 28 12.83 -1.40 -26.17
CA PRO A 28 11.64 -2.20 -25.92
C PRO A 28 11.81 -3.01 -24.63
N GLY A 29 10.91 -2.79 -23.66
CA GLY A 29 11.01 -3.41 -22.34
C GLY A 29 11.91 -2.68 -21.33
N GLY A 30 12.49 -1.54 -21.67
CA GLY A 30 13.19 -0.65 -20.75
C GLY A 30 12.30 -0.28 -19.55
N ARG A 31 12.87 -0.24 -18.34
CA ARG A 31 12.11 -0.04 -17.11
C ARG A 31 11.30 1.26 -17.13
N LEU A 32 11.91 2.35 -17.57
CA LEU A 32 11.28 3.66 -17.64
C LEU A 32 10.20 3.69 -18.73
N ARG A 33 10.46 3.07 -19.89
CA ARG A 33 9.48 2.93 -20.96
C ARG A 33 8.26 2.13 -20.50
N VAL A 34 8.46 0.97 -19.91
CA VAL A 34 7.37 0.13 -19.37
C VAL A 34 6.58 0.89 -18.28
N PHE A 35 7.27 1.66 -17.44
CA PHE A 35 6.62 2.52 -16.46
C PHE A 35 5.75 3.59 -17.12
N LEU A 36 6.28 4.29 -18.12
CA LEU A 36 5.54 5.33 -18.84
C LEU A 36 4.38 4.76 -19.67
N GLU A 37 4.56 3.64 -20.34
CA GLU A 37 3.49 2.96 -21.08
C GLU A 37 2.34 2.55 -20.14
N LYS A 38 2.67 1.99 -18.98
CA LYS A 38 1.68 1.67 -17.93
C LYS A 38 1.03 2.93 -17.36
N PHE A 39 1.80 3.98 -17.14
CA PHE A 39 1.29 5.26 -16.66
C PHE A 39 0.36 5.91 -17.69
N LEU A 40 0.72 5.90 -18.97
CA LEU A 40 -0.09 6.41 -20.09
C LEU A 40 -1.36 5.58 -20.30
N ALA A 41 -1.24 4.26 -20.28
CA ALA A 41 -2.41 3.38 -20.33
C ALA A 41 -3.36 3.68 -19.16
N SER A 42 -2.81 3.95 -17.98
CA SER A 42 -3.59 4.29 -16.79
C SER A 42 -4.19 5.69 -16.81
N ALA A 43 -3.56 6.64 -17.50
CA ALA A 43 -4.08 7.99 -17.67
C ALA A 43 -5.20 8.05 -18.72
N ARG A 44 -5.22 7.11 -19.66
CA ARG A 44 -6.31 6.95 -20.64
C ARG A 44 -7.55 6.28 -20.02
N ASP A 45 -7.35 5.40 -19.05
CA ASP A 45 -8.45 4.84 -18.22
C ASP A 45 -8.77 5.80 -17.06
N THR A 46 -9.48 6.88 -17.37
CA THR A 46 -9.97 7.85 -16.38
C THR A 46 -10.98 7.23 -15.40
N GLU A 47 -11.39 6.00 -15.63
CA GLU A 47 -12.36 5.30 -14.80
C GLU A 47 -11.66 4.44 -13.74
N ILE A 48 -11.55 4.97 -12.51
CA ILE A 48 -11.07 4.19 -11.36
C ILE A 48 -12.09 3.08 -11.08
N THR A 49 -11.78 1.87 -11.53
CA THR A 49 -12.57 0.68 -11.21
C THR A 49 -12.15 0.16 -9.84
N LEU A 50 -13.10 0.06 -8.92
CA LEU A 50 -12.87 -0.59 -7.64
C LEU A 50 -12.95 -2.11 -7.79
N PRO A 51 -12.09 -2.88 -7.10
CA PRO A 51 -12.17 -4.32 -7.13
C PRO A 51 -13.41 -4.81 -6.35
N GLU A 52 -13.96 -5.95 -6.74
CA GLU A 52 -15.01 -6.64 -5.97
C GLU A 52 -14.44 -7.37 -4.75
N THR A 53 -13.16 -7.71 -4.81
CA THR A 53 -12.46 -8.41 -3.74
C THR A 53 -11.04 -7.89 -3.59
N ILE A 54 -10.58 -7.72 -2.36
CA ILE A 54 -9.22 -7.32 -2.02
C ILE A 54 -8.60 -8.39 -1.14
N PHE A 55 -7.50 -8.96 -1.60
CA PHE A 55 -6.71 -9.87 -0.80
C PHE A 55 -5.79 -9.10 0.17
N ILE A 56 -5.86 -9.43 1.46
CA ILE A 56 -5.02 -8.87 2.52
C ILE A 56 -3.94 -9.89 2.87
N GLY A 57 -2.77 -9.74 2.26
CA GLY A 57 -1.71 -10.75 2.31
C GLY A 57 -1.19 -11.07 3.71
N VAL A 58 -1.14 -10.09 4.62
CA VAL A 58 -0.68 -10.28 5.99
C VAL A 58 -1.58 -11.23 6.80
N SER A 59 -2.90 -11.16 6.58
CA SER A 59 -3.88 -12.01 7.29
C SER A 59 -4.34 -13.21 6.46
N GLY A 60 -4.06 -13.23 5.15
CA GLY A 60 -4.58 -14.23 4.23
C GLY A 60 -6.08 -14.11 3.94
N LEU A 61 -6.72 -13.02 4.37
CA LEU A 61 -8.15 -12.82 4.21
C LEU A 61 -8.47 -12.07 2.92
N SER A 62 -9.61 -12.39 2.33
CA SER A 62 -10.21 -11.63 1.23
C SER A 62 -11.35 -10.78 1.75
N LEU A 63 -11.32 -9.49 1.44
CA LEU A 63 -12.37 -8.56 1.77
C LEU A 63 -13.25 -8.33 0.55
N PHE A 64 -14.55 -8.54 0.68
CA PHE A 64 -15.52 -8.18 -0.35
C PHE A 64 -15.74 -6.66 -0.34
N VAL A 65 -15.79 -6.07 -1.53
CA VAL A 65 -16.04 -4.63 -1.73
C VAL A 65 -17.34 -4.48 -2.53
N LYS A 66 -18.35 -3.91 -1.92
CA LYS A 66 -19.63 -3.61 -2.58
C LYS A 66 -19.85 -2.10 -2.62
N ARG A 67 -20.17 -1.58 -3.80
CA ARG A 67 -20.60 -0.18 -3.97
C ARG A 67 -22.11 -0.13 -4.16
N THR A 68 -22.77 0.83 -3.53
CA THR A 68 -24.21 1.03 -3.65
C THR A 68 -24.56 2.52 -3.67
N GLY A 69 -25.54 2.89 -4.49
CA GLY A 69 -26.11 4.25 -4.53
C GLY A 69 -27.32 4.44 -3.61
N ILE A 70 -27.69 3.44 -2.80
CA ILE A 70 -28.87 3.50 -1.93
C ILE A 70 -28.55 4.27 -0.64
N PRO A 71 -29.33 5.32 -0.27
CA PRO A 71 -29.15 6.06 0.97
C PRO A 71 -29.24 5.16 2.20
N ASP A 72 -28.48 5.54 3.26
CA ASP A 72 -28.49 4.87 4.56
C ASP A 72 -28.22 3.36 4.52
N GLY A 73 -27.45 2.97 3.52
CA GLY A 73 -26.84 1.67 3.46
C GLY A 73 -27.72 0.53 3.02
N GLY A 74 -28.91 0.80 2.54
CA GLY A 74 -29.80 -0.24 2.06
C GLY A 74 -29.94 -1.41 3.05
N LEU A 75 -30.57 -2.48 2.61
CA LEU A 75 -30.77 -3.70 3.43
C LEU A 75 -29.44 -4.26 3.98
N ALA A 76 -28.37 -4.30 3.15
CA ALA A 76 -27.10 -4.92 3.53
C ALA A 76 -26.39 -4.21 4.70
N VAL A 77 -26.42 -2.87 4.78
CA VAL A 77 -25.83 -2.14 5.92
C VAL A 77 -26.75 -2.24 7.15
N ARG A 78 -28.07 -2.21 6.96
CA ARG A 78 -29.04 -2.44 8.05
C ARG A 78 -28.83 -3.82 8.68
N ASP A 79 -28.63 -4.85 7.86
CA ASP A 79 -28.36 -6.20 8.33
C ASP A 79 -27.01 -6.28 9.07
N MET A 80 -25.95 -5.63 8.56
CA MET A 80 -24.68 -5.54 9.26
C MET A 80 -24.82 -4.86 10.63
N CYS A 81 -25.61 -3.80 10.73
CA CYS A 81 -25.86 -3.10 11.99
C CYS A 81 -26.70 -3.96 12.94
N ARG A 82 -27.78 -4.59 12.43
CA ARG A 82 -28.69 -5.43 13.22
C ARG A 82 -27.99 -6.66 13.78
N GLU A 83 -27.11 -7.27 13.00
CA GLU A 83 -26.36 -8.47 13.38
C GLU A 83 -25.07 -8.16 14.16
N GLY A 84 -24.81 -6.89 14.50
CA GLY A 84 -23.59 -6.49 15.22
C GLY A 84 -22.30 -6.67 14.43
N ARG A 85 -22.37 -6.91 13.12
CA ARG A 85 -21.20 -7.15 12.25
C ARG A 85 -20.45 -5.88 11.84
N LEU A 86 -21.04 -4.70 12.06
CA LEU A 86 -20.40 -3.43 11.72
C LEU A 86 -19.23 -3.14 12.67
N THR A 87 -18.01 -3.11 12.15
CA THR A 87 -16.80 -2.85 12.92
C THR A 87 -16.32 -1.41 12.86
N ALA A 88 -16.58 -0.70 11.77
CA ALA A 88 -16.18 0.69 11.60
C ALA A 88 -16.97 1.38 10.47
N GLU A 89 -17.08 2.70 10.59
CA GLU A 89 -17.59 3.59 9.55
C GLU A 89 -16.56 4.67 9.24
N PHE A 90 -16.40 5.01 7.96
CA PHE A 90 -15.47 6.03 7.47
C PHE A 90 -16.19 7.06 6.62
N THR A 91 -15.81 8.34 6.80
CA THR A 91 -16.29 9.47 6.01
C THR A 91 -15.12 10.33 5.56
N LEU A 92 -15.32 11.11 4.50
CA LEU A 92 -14.36 12.13 4.04
C LEU A 92 -14.96 13.52 4.26
N ALA A 93 -14.11 14.47 4.61
CA ALA A 93 -14.51 15.87 4.69
C ALA A 93 -15.00 16.35 3.31
N GLY A 94 -16.16 17.00 3.28
CA GLY A 94 -16.74 17.55 2.04
C GLY A 94 -17.35 16.50 1.10
N SER A 95 -17.38 15.21 1.45
CA SER A 95 -18.01 14.15 0.66
C SER A 95 -19.22 13.58 1.38
N LYS A 96 -20.25 13.22 0.63
CA LYS A 96 -21.41 12.48 1.13
C LYS A 96 -21.19 10.96 1.11
N ALA A 97 -20.10 10.51 0.49
CA ALA A 97 -19.77 9.09 0.44
C ALA A 97 -19.39 8.56 1.83
N ARG A 98 -19.84 7.34 2.14
CA ARG A 98 -19.60 6.65 3.42
C ARG A 98 -19.13 5.23 3.16
N LEU A 99 -18.23 4.72 3.99
CA LEU A 99 -17.77 3.33 3.94
C LEU A 99 -18.12 2.66 5.27
N PHE A 100 -18.78 1.52 5.17
CA PHE A 100 -19.13 0.65 6.28
C PHE A 100 -18.29 -0.62 6.21
N ALA A 101 -17.56 -0.92 7.26
CA ALA A 101 -16.67 -2.06 7.33
C ALA A 101 -17.18 -3.15 8.26
N SER A 102 -16.99 -4.40 7.87
CA SER A 102 -17.18 -5.60 8.68
C SER A 102 -15.91 -6.44 8.69
N GLN A 103 -15.94 -7.61 9.34
CA GLN A 103 -14.82 -8.56 9.32
C GLN A 103 -14.57 -9.16 7.93
N SER A 104 -15.65 -9.33 7.13
CA SER A 104 -15.58 -10.00 5.82
C SER A 104 -15.56 -9.04 4.62
N GLY A 105 -15.80 -7.74 4.82
CA GLY A 105 -15.84 -6.84 3.70
C GLY A 105 -16.24 -5.42 4.03
N VAL A 106 -16.38 -4.62 2.98
CA VAL A 106 -16.77 -3.22 3.05
C VAL A 106 -17.94 -2.92 2.10
N ILE A 107 -18.83 -2.06 2.53
CA ILE A 107 -19.88 -1.49 1.69
C ILE A 107 -19.61 0.01 1.56
N ILE A 108 -19.47 0.48 0.33
CA ILE A 108 -19.27 1.89 0.04
C ILE A 108 -20.59 2.45 -0.49
N TYR A 109 -21.14 3.38 0.26
CA TYR A 109 -22.28 4.18 -0.16
C TYR A 109 -21.79 5.43 -0.85
N ASP A 110 -22.23 5.63 -2.10
CA ASP A 110 -21.86 6.79 -2.91
C ASP A 110 -23.00 7.11 -3.88
N ARG A 111 -23.86 8.05 -3.50
CA ARG A 111 -25.08 8.41 -4.26
C ARG A 111 -24.78 9.23 -5.51
N GLU A 112 -23.70 10.00 -5.52
CA GLU A 112 -23.43 11.02 -6.54
C GLU A 112 -22.35 10.61 -7.55
N SER A 113 -22.10 9.30 -7.70
CA SER A 113 -21.21 8.75 -8.76
C SER A 113 -19.77 9.23 -8.79
N VAL A 114 -19.26 9.82 -7.71
CA VAL A 114 -17.84 10.20 -7.66
C VAL A 114 -16.99 8.97 -7.32
N LYS A 115 -16.69 8.15 -8.33
CA LYS A 115 -15.82 6.96 -8.17
C LYS A 115 -14.51 7.29 -7.45
N ALA A 116 -14.00 8.51 -7.61
CA ALA A 116 -12.82 9.00 -6.91
C ALA A 116 -13.00 9.01 -5.38
N ASP A 117 -14.16 9.40 -4.86
CA ASP A 117 -14.41 9.42 -3.41
C ASP A 117 -14.53 8.01 -2.83
N SER A 118 -15.13 7.09 -3.57
CA SER A 118 -15.17 5.67 -3.20
C SER A 118 -13.76 5.09 -3.07
N ALA A 119 -12.85 5.37 -4.02
CA ALA A 119 -11.46 4.96 -3.95
C ALA A 119 -10.70 5.63 -2.80
N ARG A 120 -10.97 6.90 -2.53
CA ARG A 120 -10.37 7.64 -1.40
C ARG A 120 -10.80 7.05 -0.05
N LEU A 121 -12.07 6.70 0.11
CA LEU A 121 -12.59 6.02 1.31
C LEU A 121 -11.96 4.65 1.49
N LEU A 122 -11.88 3.87 0.42
CA LEU A 122 -11.27 2.54 0.47
C LEU A 122 -9.80 2.61 0.88
N ARG A 123 -9.02 3.54 0.31
CA ARG A 123 -7.62 3.77 0.74
C ARG A 123 -7.52 4.15 2.22
N SER A 124 -8.39 5.01 2.70
CA SER A 124 -8.40 5.45 4.10
C SER A 124 -8.71 4.30 5.05
N TYR A 125 -9.67 3.45 4.70
CA TYR A 125 -9.96 2.23 5.44
C TYR A 125 -8.76 1.26 5.45
N LEU A 126 -8.18 0.98 4.27
CA LEU A 126 -7.04 0.06 4.18
C LEU A 126 -5.80 0.59 4.90
N ARG A 127 -5.56 1.89 4.87
CA ARG A 127 -4.49 2.51 5.68
C ARG A 127 -4.74 2.33 7.18
N TRP A 128 -5.97 2.51 7.64
CA TRP A 128 -6.34 2.25 9.03
C TRP A 128 -6.14 0.76 9.38
N LEU A 129 -6.58 -0.15 8.51
CA LEU A 129 -6.40 -1.59 8.69
C LEU A 129 -4.93 -1.97 8.74
N ALA A 130 -4.11 -1.43 7.83
CA ALA A 130 -2.67 -1.61 7.82
C ALA A 130 -2.01 -1.16 9.12
N GLY A 131 -2.46 -0.04 9.70
CA GLY A 131 -2.00 0.46 10.99
C GLY A 131 -2.23 -0.51 12.16
N ARG A 132 -3.14 -1.46 12.01
CA ARG A 132 -3.41 -2.51 13.01
C ARG A 132 -2.65 -3.80 12.70
N LEU A 133 -2.64 -4.21 11.44
CA LEU A 133 -2.11 -5.51 11.03
C LEU A 133 -0.58 -5.53 10.88
N LEU A 134 0.01 -4.49 10.27
CA LEU A 134 1.45 -4.48 10.01
C LEU A 134 2.29 -4.44 11.29
N PRO A 135 2.02 -3.58 12.29
CA PRO A 135 2.76 -3.60 13.54
C PRO A 135 2.64 -4.95 14.27
N ALA A 136 1.43 -5.51 14.34
CA ALA A 136 1.20 -6.80 14.97
C ALA A 136 1.98 -7.93 14.26
N TYR A 137 2.03 -7.91 12.93
CA TYR A 137 2.78 -8.90 12.15
C TYR A 137 4.29 -8.76 12.33
N VAL A 138 4.84 -7.55 12.25
CA VAL A 138 6.29 -7.31 12.37
C VAL A 138 6.81 -7.63 13.77
N LEU A 139 6.00 -7.43 14.79
CA LEU A 139 6.35 -7.72 16.18
C LEU A 139 5.96 -9.13 16.62
N SER A 140 5.42 -9.96 15.72
CA SER A 140 5.06 -11.35 16.01
C SER A 140 6.29 -12.27 15.98
N ASP A 141 6.11 -13.51 16.42
CA ASP A 141 7.13 -14.56 16.41
C ASP A 141 7.50 -15.06 14.99
N ALA A 142 6.93 -14.44 13.94
CA ALA A 142 7.34 -14.69 12.57
C ALA A 142 8.79 -14.22 12.28
N PHE A 143 9.37 -13.40 13.17
CA PHE A 143 10.72 -12.86 13.04
C PHE A 143 11.56 -13.16 14.29
N PRO A 144 12.89 -13.33 14.15
CA PRO A 144 13.80 -13.55 15.27
C PRO A 144 13.69 -12.48 16.36
N GLU A 145 13.72 -12.86 17.63
CA GLU A 145 13.61 -11.98 18.77
C GLU A 145 14.68 -10.89 18.76
N GLU A 146 15.93 -11.25 18.47
CA GLU A 146 17.08 -10.33 18.38
C GLU A 146 16.82 -9.15 17.40
N LEU A 147 16.05 -9.38 16.35
CA LEU A 147 15.68 -8.32 15.40
C LEU A 147 14.52 -7.50 15.92
N ARG A 148 13.53 -8.15 16.57
CA ARG A 148 12.38 -7.46 17.14
C ARG A 148 12.79 -6.54 18.29
N ASP A 149 13.72 -6.93 19.11
CA ASP A 149 14.24 -6.14 20.24
C ASP A 149 14.95 -4.86 19.78
N ARG A 150 15.49 -4.87 18.57
CA ARG A 150 16.05 -3.66 17.95
C ARG A 150 15.00 -2.63 17.54
N LEU A 151 13.71 -3.02 17.43
CA LEU A 151 12.64 -2.13 17.05
C LEU A 151 12.00 -1.45 18.25
N LYS A 152 11.91 -0.12 18.21
CA LYS A 152 11.11 0.69 19.13
C LYS A 152 9.67 0.89 18.65
N GLY A 153 9.34 0.42 17.45
CA GLY A 153 8.00 0.42 16.91
C GLY A 153 7.95 0.38 15.40
N VAL A 154 6.74 0.17 14.92
CA VAL A 154 6.40 0.12 13.49
C VAL A 154 5.37 1.20 13.21
N SER A 155 5.55 1.96 12.16
CA SER A 155 4.59 2.97 11.71
C SER A 155 4.17 2.73 10.28
N VAL A 156 2.92 3.06 9.98
CA VAL A 156 2.36 2.94 8.64
C VAL A 156 2.32 4.30 7.97
N THR A 157 2.90 4.38 6.78
CA THR A 157 3.01 5.59 5.99
C THR A 157 2.14 5.54 4.73
N ASP A 158 1.94 6.68 4.09
CA ASP A 158 1.30 6.78 2.77
C ASP A 158 2.33 6.93 1.64
N ALA A 159 3.55 6.42 1.85
CA ALA A 159 4.59 6.49 0.84
C ALA A 159 4.17 5.72 -0.43
N GLY A 160 4.18 6.43 -1.57
CA GLY A 160 3.85 5.87 -2.88
C GLY A 160 5.06 5.39 -3.67
N THR A 161 6.27 5.84 -3.29
CA THR A 161 7.52 5.60 -4.02
C THR A 161 8.41 4.54 -3.38
N ARG A 162 8.18 4.21 -2.11
CA ARG A 162 8.94 3.20 -1.37
C ARG A 162 8.03 2.32 -0.52
N LEU A 163 8.40 1.05 -0.42
CA LEU A 163 7.68 0.02 0.33
C LEU A 163 7.90 0.15 1.84
N GLY A 164 9.15 0.34 2.22
CA GLY A 164 9.57 0.43 3.60
C GLY A 164 10.74 1.38 3.81
N SER A 165 11.13 1.59 5.04
CA SER A 165 12.38 2.18 5.48
C SER A 165 12.61 1.93 6.97
N LEU A 166 13.88 1.88 7.37
CA LEU A 166 14.28 1.84 8.75
C LEU A 166 14.91 3.18 9.15
N SER A 167 14.55 3.73 10.29
CA SER A 167 15.13 4.96 10.81
C SER A 167 15.59 4.78 12.25
N LYS A 168 16.64 5.48 12.62
CA LYS A 168 17.15 5.57 13.99
C LYS A 168 17.14 7.03 14.41
N LYS A 169 16.49 7.33 15.53
CA LYS A 169 16.55 8.67 16.11
C LYS A 169 17.88 8.82 16.86
N ASN A 170 18.57 9.95 16.68
CA ASN A 170 19.81 10.24 17.40
C ASN A 170 19.59 10.07 18.93
N GLY A 171 20.54 9.38 19.58
CA GLY A 171 20.45 9.04 21.01
C GLY A 171 19.48 7.90 21.36
N SER A 172 18.79 7.30 20.38
CA SER A 172 17.90 6.15 20.63
C SER A 172 18.67 4.82 20.57
N ALA A 173 18.36 3.91 21.51
CA ALA A 173 18.92 2.55 21.52
C ALA A 173 18.29 1.61 20.48
N GLY A 174 17.33 2.07 19.66
CA GLY A 174 16.64 1.19 18.71
C GLY A 174 16.13 1.91 17.46
N TYR A 175 15.58 1.13 16.56
CA TYR A 175 15.11 1.54 15.25
C TYR A 175 13.58 1.67 15.21
N ARG A 176 13.07 2.47 14.28
CA ARG A 176 11.66 2.50 13.89
C ARG A 176 11.52 2.06 12.44
N MET A 177 10.68 1.07 12.21
CA MET A 177 10.34 0.63 10.87
C MET A 177 9.14 1.42 10.35
N HIS A 178 9.21 1.86 9.10
CA HIS A 178 8.12 2.53 8.41
C HIS A 178 7.73 1.68 7.21
N LEU A 179 6.45 1.32 7.10
CA LEU A 179 5.93 0.53 5.99
C LEU A 179 4.83 1.31 5.28
N SER A 180 4.80 1.27 3.96
CA SER A 180 3.66 1.79 3.20
C SER A 180 2.42 0.96 3.53
N TRP A 181 1.25 1.59 3.73
CA TRP A 181 0.01 0.86 3.96
C TRP A 181 -0.30 -0.14 2.83
N ARG A 182 0.18 0.14 1.63
CA ARG A 182 -0.03 -0.70 0.44
C ARG A 182 0.59 -2.09 0.57
N THR A 183 1.55 -2.25 1.46
CA THR A 183 2.23 -3.53 1.69
C THR A 183 1.33 -4.60 2.27
N ILE A 184 0.16 -4.26 2.85
CA ILE A 184 -0.84 -5.26 3.25
C ILE A 184 -1.43 -6.04 2.07
N LEU A 185 -1.34 -5.48 0.86
CA LEU A 185 -1.82 -6.09 -0.39
C LEU A 185 -0.81 -7.08 -1.00
N LEU A 186 0.42 -7.09 -0.50
CA LEU A 186 1.45 -8.02 -0.97
C LEU A 186 1.20 -9.43 -0.44
N PRO A 187 1.52 -10.48 -1.21
CA PRO A 187 1.59 -11.84 -0.70
C PRO A 187 2.46 -11.93 0.56
N LYS A 188 2.05 -12.75 1.53
CA LYS A 188 2.72 -12.84 2.84
C LYS A 188 4.21 -13.11 2.73
N LYS A 189 4.65 -13.94 1.75
CA LYS A 189 6.07 -14.23 1.49
C LYS A 189 6.86 -12.98 1.10
N LEU A 190 6.27 -12.09 0.28
CA LEU A 190 6.91 -10.85 -0.15
C LEU A 190 6.94 -9.81 0.96
N LEU A 191 5.86 -9.71 1.75
CA LEU A 191 5.83 -8.87 2.93
C LEU A 191 6.90 -9.31 3.96
N ARG A 192 7.04 -10.63 4.19
CA ARG A 192 8.09 -11.17 5.05
C ARG A 192 9.48 -10.79 4.54
N HIS A 193 9.73 -10.95 3.25
CA HIS A 193 11.01 -10.58 2.64
C HIS A 193 11.30 -9.08 2.80
N LEU A 194 10.32 -8.20 2.52
CA LEU A 194 10.44 -6.77 2.73
C LEU A 194 10.84 -6.43 4.18
N VAL A 195 10.17 -7.04 5.15
CA VAL A 195 10.49 -6.81 6.56
C VAL A 195 11.91 -7.28 6.90
N CYS A 196 12.35 -8.43 6.37
CA CYS A 196 13.73 -8.90 6.53
C CYS A 196 14.74 -7.94 5.89
N HIS A 197 14.44 -7.41 4.70
CA HIS A 197 15.25 -6.39 4.02
C HIS A 197 15.42 -5.15 4.90
N GLU A 198 14.33 -4.60 5.41
CA GLU A 198 14.36 -3.44 6.29
C GLU A 198 15.09 -3.73 7.63
N PHE A 199 14.90 -4.90 8.20
CA PHE A 199 15.67 -5.30 9.39
C PHE A 199 17.16 -5.37 9.11
N THR A 200 17.57 -5.82 7.92
CA THR A 200 18.99 -5.94 7.56
C THR A 200 19.68 -4.58 7.61
N HIS A 201 18.98 -3.47 7.37
CA HIS A 201 19.52 -2.13 7.55
C HIS A 201 19.92 -1.80 9.01
N SER A 202 19.44 -2.56 10.00
CA SER A 202 19.92 -2.43 11.38
C SER A 202 21.30 -3.07 11.61
N LEU A 203 21.75 -3.92 10.68
CA LEU A 203 23.02 -4.64 10.71
C LEU A 203 24.03 -4.00 9.74
N ALA A 204 23.60 -3.68 8.53
CA ALA A 204 24.41 -3.08 7.48
C ALA A 204 23.57 -2.04 6.73
N MET A 205 23.95 -0.76 6.79
CA MET A 205 23.16 0.35 6.23
C MET A 205 23.21 0.39 4.69
N ASN A 206 24.31 -0.02 4.09
CA ASN A 206 24.52 0.05 2.65
C ASN A 206 24.34 -1.32 2.02
N HIS A 207 23.75 -1.36 0.82
CA HIS A 207 23.53 -2.58 0.03
C HIS A 207 24.84 -3.11 -0.57
N GLN A 208 25.82 -3.46 0.30
CA GLN A 208 27.10 -4.07 -0.05
C GLN A 208 27.09 -5.56 0.31
N GLN A 209 28.22 -6.23 0.14
CA GLN A 209 28.37 -7.66 0.38
C GLN A 209 27.84 -8.10 1.77
N GLU A 210 28.17 -7.32 2.82
CA GLU A 210 27.73 -7.60 4.18
C GLU A 210 26.21 -7.55 4.33
N PHE A 211 25.55 -6.56 3.69
CA PHE A 211 24.08 -6.46 3.67
C PHE A 211 23.48 -7.72 3.08
N TYR A 212 23.92 -8.14 1.90
CA TYR A 212 23.36 -9.31 1.25
C TYR A 212 23.68 -10.61 1.96
N ALA A 213 24.83 -10.73 2.64
CA ALA A 213 25.16 -11.86 3.48
C ALA A 213 24.19 -11.99 4.67
N ASN A 214 23.87 -10.88 5.33
CA ASN A 214 22.90 -10.83 6.42
C ASN A 214 21.48 -11.08 5.91
N LEU A 215 21.09 -10.49 4.77
CA LEU A 215 19.79 -10.70 4.16
C LEU A 215 19.58 -12.16 3.76
N ALA A 216 20.60 -12.83 3.21
CA ALA A 216 20.53 -14.25 2.83
C ALA A 216 20.27 -15.18 4.03
N ARG A 217 20.73 -14.82 5.24
CA ARG A 217 20.44 -15.57 6.47
C ARG A 217 18.96 -15.46 6.88
N LEU A 218 18.33 -14.29 6.65
CA LEU A 218 16.95 -14.02 7.04
C LEU A 218 15.95 -14.41 5.96
N SER A 219 16.37 -14.36 4.71
CA SER A 219 15.57 -14.60 3.51
C SER A 219 16.44 -15.29 2.46
N PRO A 220 16.61 -16.63 2.53
CA PRO A 220 17.53 -17.37 1.63
C PRO A 220 17.27 -17.13 0.15
N ASP A 221 16.01 -17.02 -0.26
CA ASP A 221 15.60 -16.80 -1.64
C ASP A 221 15.57 -15.32 -2.04
N TRP A 222 16.30 -14.45 -1.33
CA TRP A 222 16.22 -13.01 -1.46
C TRP A 222 16.35 -12.50 -2.91
N LYS A 223 17.22 -13.10 -3.74
CA LYS A 223 17.42 -12.69 -5.14
C LYS A 223 16.16 -12.83 -5.99
N ILE A 224 15.36 -13.85 -5.72
CA ILE A 224 14.11 -14.13 -6.41
C ILE A 224 13.02 -13.23 -5.83
N LEU A 225 12.96 -13.16 -4.50
CA LEU A 225 11.92 -12.39 -3.79
C LEU A 225 12.03 -10.88 -4.03
N GLU A 226 13.24 -10.33 -4.16
CA GLU A 226 13.46 -8.92 -4.53
C GLU A 226 12.80 -8.60 -5.88
N LYS A 227 13.08 -9.43 -6.89
CA LYS A 227 12.48 -9.26 -8.23
C LYS A 227 10.96 -9.45 -8.22
N GLU A 228 10.45 -10.40 -7.44
CA GLU A 228 9.01 -10.60 -7.28
C GLU A 228 8.36 -9.42 -6.56
N LEU A 229 9.03 -8.87 -5.55
CA LEU A 229 8.57 -7.71 -4.79
C LEU A 229 8.45 -6.47 -5.68
N ASP A 230 9.48 -6.19 -6.49
CA ASP A 230 9.45 -5.09 -7.47
C ASP A 230 8.28 -5.24 -8.44
N ARG A 231 8.09 -6.46 -8.99
CA ARG A 231 6.96 -6.74 -9.90
C ARG A 231 5.62 -6.56 -9.24
N ALA A 232 5.45 -7.08 -8.03
CA ALA A 232 4.21 -6.96 -7.26
C ALA A 232 3.90 -5.50 -6.93
N TRP A 233 4.92 -4.70 -6.59
CA TRP A 233 4.75 -3.27 -6.35
C TRP A 233 4.30 -2.50 -7.58
N LEU A 234 4.93 -2.76 -8.72
CA LEU A 234 4.56 -2.15 -10.00
C LEU A 234 3.16 -2.59 -10.49
N ALA A 235 2.73 -3.79 -10.11
CA ALA A 235 1.42 -4.33 -10.46
C ALA A 235 0.28 -3.85 -9.57
N LEU A 236 0.56 -3.05 -8.52
CA LEU A 236 -0.49 -2.52 -7.65
C LEU A 236 -1.53 -1.72 -8.46
N PRO A 237 -2.82 -1.96 -8.23
CA PRO A 237 -3.91 -1.32 -8.95
C PRO A 237 -3.89 0.21 -8.83
N LEU A 238 -4.42 0.89 -9.83
CA LEU A 238 -4.46 2.36 -9.87
C LEU A 238 -5.23 2.97 -8.72
N TRP A 239 -6.31 2.33 -8.26
CA TRP A 239 -7.09 2.81 -7.14
C TRP A 239 -6.26 2.87 -5.82
N CYS A 240 -5.17 2.10 -5.71
CA CYS A 240 -4.23 2.17 -4.58
C CYS A 240 -3.28 3.38 -4.66
N ARG A 241 -3.09 3.94 -5.85
CA ARG A 241 -2.14 5.03 -6.08
C ARG A 241 -2.73 6.37 -5.64
N GLY A 242 -1.88 7.38 -5.54
CA GLY A 242 -2.28 8.71 -5.10
C GLY A 242 -2.28 8.86 -3.58
N LYS A 243 -2.47 10.09 -3.12
CA LYS A 243 -2.51 10.42 -1.69
C LYS A 243 -3.78 9.89 -1.06
N THR A 244 -3.64 9.31 0.13
CA THR A 244 -4.77 8.90 0.97
C THR A 244 -5.21 10.10 1.79
N PRO A 245 -6.43 10.62 1.58
CA PRO A 245 -6.92 11.74 2.37
C PRO A 245 -7.13 11.32 3.83
N PRO A 246 -7.08 12.23 4.77
CA PRO A 246 -7.49 11.95 6.13
C PRO A 246 -8.98 11.58 6.13
N ALA A 247 -9.30 10.40 6.64
CA ALA A 247 -10.67 9.98 6.88
C ALA A 247 -10.94 9.97 8.38
N LYS A 248 -12.13 10.43 8.76
CA LYS A 248 -12.58 10.37 10.14
C LYS A 248 -13.27 9.01 10.35
N LYS A 249 -12.70 8.19 11.24
CA LYS A 249 -13.37 7.00 11.75
C LYS A 249 -14.43 7.46 12.75
N ILE A 250 -15.67 7.10 12.50
CA ILE A 250 -16.75 7.27 13.46
C ILE A 250 -16.85 5.95 14.23
N SER A 251 -16.44 5.96 15.49
CA SER A 251 -16.69 4.84 16.38
C SER A 251 -18.11 4.94 16.88
N LYS A 252 -18.99 4.05 16.47
CA LYS A 252 -20.25 3.87 17.19
C LYS A 252 -19.90 3.25 18.53
N ARG A 253 -20.10 4.01 19.61
CA ARG A 253 -20.12 3.41 20.94
C ARG A 253 -21.26 2.40 20.95
N ALA A 254 -20.94 1.18 21.34
CA ALA A 254 -21.90 0.14 21.65
C ALA A 254 -22.84 0.61 22.78
#